data_c86d7f1287305d553f64bec03a740958
#
_entry.id   c86d7f1287305d553f64bec03a740958
#
_cell.length_a   1.000
_cell.length_b   1.000
_cell.length_c   1.000
_cell.angle_alpha   90.00
_cell.angle_beta   90.00
_cell.angle_gamma   90.00
#
_symmetry.space_group_name_H-M   'P 1'
#
loop_
_entity.id
_entity.type
_entity.pdbx_description
1 polymer ?
#
loop_
_entity_poly.entity_id
_entity_poly.type
_entity_poly.pdbx_seq_one_letter_code
_entity_poly.pdbx_strand_id
1 'polypeptide(L)'
;MAGLSDDLRINELSIPGTENSMSYGKYTDFTLTQSMDLETQLSSGIRFLDLTLSHTGDTNLQVYTGLTNLGVTFVDVIKRVVAFLNKNNEEVVLIKVTEKDSESGNFAYAIRRSIEEAGLSDYIFDGSKSKNPTLGEARGKIILLADYDGNKWRAIPYR
;
A
#
# COMPACT_ATOMS: atom_id res chain seq x y z
N MET A 1 -7.33 2.68 15.40
CA MET A 1 -5.99 2.51 16.01
C MET A 1 -5.66 3.59 17.06
N ALA A 2 -6.28 4.75 16.96
CA ALA A 2 -6.02 5.86 17.90
C ALA A 2 -6.18 5.48 19.39
N GLY A 3 -7.17 4.66 19.71
CA GLY A 3 -7.42 4.23 21.09
C GLY A 3 -6.56 3.07 21.59
N LEU A 4 -5.63 2.56 20.77
CA LEU A 4 -4.78 1.44 21.14
C LEU A 4 -3.44 1.91 21.69
N SER A 5 -2.79 1.07 22.53
CA SER A 5 -1.49 1.39 23.10
C SER A 5 -0.40 1.49 22.03
N ASP A 6 0.50 2.46 22.19
CA ASP A 6 1.67 2.63 21.33
C ASP A 6 2.64 1.44 21.39
N ASP A 7 2.59 0.66 22.47
CA ASP A 7 3.49 -0.49 22.67
C ASP A 7 3.04 -1.77 21.95
N LEU A 8 1.82 -1.81 21.42
CA LEU A 8 1.33 -2.95 20.66
C LEU A 8 2.09 -3.10 19.35
N ARG A 9 2.50 -4.32 19.06
CA ARG A 9 3.13 -4.66 17.78
C ARG A 9 2.09 -4.86 16.70
N ILE A 10 2.44 -4.56 15.45
CA ILE A 10 1.51 -4.69 14.31
C ILE A 10 0.98 -6.12 14.19
N ASN A 11 1.81 -7.14 14.43
CA ASN A 11 1.37 -8.53 14.34
C ASN A 11 0.48 -9.01 15.50
N GLU A 12 0.31 -8.19 16.54
CA GLU A 12 -0.62 -8.46 17.63
C GLU A 12 -2.04 -7.94 17.35
N LEU A 13 -2.19 -7.20 16.23
CA LEU A 13 -3.45 -6.56 15.87
C LEU A 13 -4.23 -7.38 14.86
N SER A 14 -5.56 -7.34 14.99
CA SER A 14 -6.47 -7.78 13.93
C SER A 14 -6.78 -6.57 13.05
N ILE A 15 -6.24 -6.57 11.83
CA ILE A 15 -6.30 -5.42 10.94
C ILE A 15 -7.27 -5.72 9.79
N PRO A 16 -8.40 -5.01 9.69
CA PRO A 16 -9.32 -5.19 8.57
C PRO A 16 -8.68 -4.81 7.24
N GLY A 17 -8.86 -5.66 6.25
CA GLY A 17 -8.29 -5.45 4.93
C GLY A 17 -9.25 -5.74 3.80
N THR A 18 -8.89 -5.31 2.59
CA THR A 18 -9.60 -5.61 1.36
C THR A 18 -8.68 -6.25 0.34
N GLU A 19 -9.22 -7.17 -0.44
CA GLU A 19 -8.54 -7.78 -1.59
C GLU A 19 -8.74 -6.90 -2.82
N ASN A 20 -7.68 -6.73 -3.63
CA ASN A 20 -7.73 -5.88 -4.83
C ASN A 20 -8.42 -4.55 -4.54
N SER A 21 -7.88 -3.79 -3.61
CA SER A 21 -8.54 -2.66 -2.94
C SER A 21 -9.04 -1.56 -3.89
N MET A 22 -8.42 -1.42 -5.07
CA MET A 22 -8.80 -0.43 -6.08
C MET A 22 -9.79 -0.98 -7.12
N SER A 23 -10.24 -2.23 -6.99
CA SER A 23 -11.20 -2.85 -7.92
C SER A 23 -12.63 -2.54 -7.51
N TYR A 24 -13.09 -1.32 -7.81
CA TYR A 24 -14.44 -0.85 -7.52
C TYR A 24 -14.96 0.05 -8.66
N GLY A 25 -16.25 0.37 -8.58
CA GLY A 25 -16.88 1.34 -9.49
C GLY A 25 -17.41 0.70 -10.77
N LYS A 26 -17.03 1.23 -11.92
CA LYS A 26 -17.60 0.93 -13.24
C LYS A 26 -17.05 -0.29 -13.97
N TYR A 27 -16.28 -1.13 -13.29
CA TYR A 27 -15.70 -2.33 -13.90
C TYR A 27 -16.73 -3.46 -13.97
N THR A 28 -16.42 -4.48 -14.78
CA THR A 28 -17.28 -5.65 -14.91
C THR A 28 -17.31 -6.49 -13.63
N ASP A 29 -18.34 -7.30 -13.45
CA ASP A 29 -18.50 -8.16 -12.28
C ASP A 29 -17.28 -9.07 -12.03
N PHE A 30 -16.56 -9.47 -13.09
CA PHE A 30 -15.37 -10.32 -12.99
C PHE A 30 -14.16 -9.60 -12.37
N THR A 31 -14.13 -8.28 -12.44
CA THR A 31 -13.01 -7.47 -11.91
C THR A 31 -13.39 -6.70 -10.66
N LEU A 32 -14.68 -6.62 -10.36
CA LEU A 32 -15.20 -5.87 -9.22
C LEU A 32 -15.12 -6.71 -7.95
N THR A 33 -14.13 -6.44 -7.11
CA THR A 33 -13.96 -7.14 -5.82
C THR A 33 -14.37 -6.27 -4.63
N GLN A 34 -14.54 -4.96 -4.85
CA GLN A 34 -14.89 -4.01 -3.79
C GLN A 34 -16.12 -3.18 -4.17
N SER A 35 -17.00 -2.99 -3.21
CA SER A 35 -18.19 -2.13 -3.36
C SER A 35 -17.95 -0.67 -2.96
N MET A 36 -16.86 -0.38 -2.27
CA MET A 36 -16.52 0.94 -1.75
C MET A 36 -15.25 1.48 -2.41
N ASP A 37 -15.21 2.80 -2.67
CA ASP A 37 -13.98 3.46 -3.11
C ASP A 37 -12.93 3.48 -1.98
N LEU A 38 -11.71 3.88 -2.31
CA LEU A 38 -10.58 3.87 -1.37
C LEU A 38 -10.87 4.74 -0.14
N GLU A 39 -11.39 5.95 -0.33
CA GLU A 39 -11.66 6.89 0.76
C GLU A 39 -12.72 6.32 1.71
N THR A 40 -13.75 5.70 1.17
CA THR A 40 -14.80 5.05 1.96
C THR A 40 -14.27 3.84 2.71
N GLN A 41 -13.41 3.03 2.07
CA GLN A 41 -12.75 1.93 2.75
C GLN A 41 -11.95 2.42 3.98
N LEU A 42 -11.12 3.44 3.79
CA LEU A 42 -10.31 4.01 4.87
C LEU A 42 -11.16 4.62 5.98
N SER A 43 -12.20 5.39 5.63
CA SER A 43 -13.10 5.99 6.63
C SER A 43 -13.95 4.95 7.35
N SER A 44 -14.16 3.78 6.76
CA SER A 44 -14.89 2.66 7.37
C SER A 44 -14.02 1.75 8.25
N GLY A 45 -12.73 2.02 8.36
CA GLY A 45 -11.83 1.27 9.25
C GLY A 45 -10.90 0.28 8.57
N ILE A 46 -10.92 0.18 7.24
CA ILE A 46 -9.96 -0.65 6.50
C ILE A 46 -8.57 -0.06 6.64
N ARG A 47 -7.58 -0.89 7.00
CA ARG A 47 -6.20 -0.49 7.25
C ARG A 47 -5.18 -1.37 6.54
N PHE A 48 -5.61 -2.40 5.83
CA PHE A 48 -4.76 -3.24 4.99
C PHE A 48 -5.30 -3.20 3.56
N LEU A 49 -4.46 -2.72 2.65
CA LEU A 49 -4.78 -2.63 1.22
C LEU A 49 -3.93 -3.61 0.43
N ASP A 50 -4.53 -4.22 -0.57
CA ASP A 50 -3.89 -5.18 -1.47
C ASP A 50 -3.84 -4.61 -2.89
N LEU A 51 -2.63 -4.41 -3.41
CA LEU A 51 -2.39 -3.88 -4.74
C LEU A 51 -1.55 -4.85 -5.58
N THR A 52 -1.99 -5.10 -6.79
CA THR A 52 -1.18 -5.75 -7.82
C THR A 52 -0.77 -4.69 -8.83
N LEU A 53 0.53 -4.57 -9.09
CA LEU A 53 1.08 -3.52 -9.93
C LEU A 53 1.84 -4.12 -11.12
N SER A 54 1.72 -3.45 -12.26
CA SER A 54 2.55 -3.73 -13.43
C SER A 54 3.43 -2.53 -13.74
N HIS A 55 4.70 -2.79 -14.02
CA HIS A 55 5.69 -1.79 -14.38
C HIS A 55 5.67 -1.55 -15.89
N THR A 56 5.33 -0.33 -16.30
CA THR A 56 5.21 0.04 -17.72
C THR A 56 6.18 1.14 -18.14
N GLY A 57 7.24 1.34 -17.39
CA GLY A 57 8.27 2.37 -17.61
C GLY A 57 8.94 2.73 -16.30
N ASP A 58 9.93 3.63 -16.30
CA ASP A 58 10.83 3.86 -15.16
C ASP A 58 10.14 4.03 -13.79
N THR A 59 9.08 4.83 -13.73
CA THR A 59 8.34 5.07 -12.49
C THR A 59 6.84 4.85 -12.67
N ASN A 60 6.41 4.36 -13.83
CA ASN A 60 5.01 4.21 -14.15
C ASN A 60 4.51 2.84 -13.73
N LEU A 61 3.94 2.79 -12.53
CA LEU A 61 3.35 1.58 -11.95
C LEU A 61 1.82 1.70 -12.02
N GLN A 62 1.20 0.80 -12.80
CA GLN A 62 -0.25 0.76 -12.98
C GLN A 62 -0.87 -0.30 -12.08
N VAL A 63 -2.05 0.00 -11.53
CA VAL A 63 -2.79 -0.96 -10.70
C VAL A 63 -3.64 -1.87 -11.57
N TYR A 64 -3.56 -3.17 -11.30
CA TYR A 64 -4.27 -4.22 -12.05
C TYR A 64 -5.13 -5.08 -11.14
N THR A 65 -6.19 -5.65 -11.71
CA THR A 65 -6.91 -6.80 -11.17
C THR A 65 -6.93 -7.87 -12.27
N GLY A 66 -6.25 -8.99 -12.04
CA GLY A 66 -6.04 -9.99 -13.08
C GLY A 66 -5.35 -9.36 -14.30
N LEU A 67 -5.99 -9.39 -15.45
CA LEU A 67 -5.47 -8.79 -16.69
C LEU A 67 -5.99 -7.36 -16.94
N THR A 68 -6.81 -6.84 -16.03
CA THR A 68 -7.48 -5.55 -16.22
C THR A 68 -6.69 -4.42 -15.56
N ASN A 69 -6.29 -3.42 -16.36
CA ASN A 69 -5.74 -2.16 -15.86
C ASN A 69 -6.88 -1.32 -15.27
N LEU A 70 -6.78 -0.95 -14.02
CA LEU A 70 -7.82 -0.21 -13.32
C LEU A 70 -7.78 1.30 -13.58
N GLY A 71 -6.82 1.80 -14.36
CA GLY A 71 -6.73 3.21 -14.73
C GLY A 71 -6.22 4.12 -13.62
N VAL A 72 -5.62 3.56 -12.57
CA VAL A 72 -4.99 4.32 -11.48
C VAL A 72 -3.54 3.90 -11.34
N THR A 73 -2.70 4.83 -10.87
CA THR A 73 -1.29 4.57 -10.62
C THR A 73 -1.04 4.28 -9.15
N PHE A 74 0.09 3.63 -8.88
CA PHE A 74 0.56 3.41 -7.51
C PHE A 74 0.71 4.74 -6.75
N VAL A 75 1.29 5.76 -7.40
CA VAL A 75 1.48 7.09 -6.79
C VAL A 75 0.15 7.72 -6.41
N ASP A 76 -0.89 7.59 -7.23
CA ASP A 76 -2.23 8.08 -6.90
C ASP A 76 -2.77 7.44 -5.62
N VAL A 77 -2.62 6.12 -5.49
CA VAL A 77 -3.05 5.42 -4.27
C VAL A 77 -2.27 5.92 -3.06
N ILE A 78 -0.95 6.04 -3.17
CA ILE A 78 -0.10 6.54 -2.07
C ILE A 78 -0.52 7.96 -1.67
N LYS A 79 -0.74 8.86 -2.62
CA LYS A 79 -1.18 10.24 -2.34
C LYS A 79 -2.53 10.27 -1.61
N ARG A 80 -3.47 9.43 -2.00
CA ARG A 80 -4.79 9.35 -1.37
C ARG A 80 -4.70 8.80 0.05
N VAL A 81 -3.87 7.80 0.27
CA VAL A 81 -3.62 7.25 1.62
C VAL A 81 -2.91 8.29 2.51
N VAL A 82 -1.93 9.01 1.97
CA VAL A 82 -1.25 10.09 2.69
C VAL A 82 -2.25 11.19 3.09
N ALA A 83 -3.16 11.56 2.20
CA ALA A 83 -4.20 12.55 2.53
C ALA A 83 -5.08 12.07 3.70
N PHE A 84 -5.41 10.79 3.76
CA PHE A 84 -6.12 10.21 4.89
C PHE A 84 -5.28 10.28 6.17
N LEU A 85 -4.00 9.89 6.13
CA LEU A 85 -3.10 9.89 7.28
C LEU A 85 -2.81 11.29 7.81
N ASN A 86 -2.79 12.31 6.94
CA ASN A 86 -2.65 13.70 7.38
C ASN A 86 -3.83 14.18 8.23
N LYS A 87 -5.01 13.64 8.01
CA LYS A 87 -6.20 13.94 8.82
C LYS A 87 -6.35 12.99 10.00
N ASN A 88 -5.69 11.85 9.98
CA ASN A 88 -5.80 10.78 10.96
C ASN A 88 -4.39 10.27 11.31
N ASN A 89 -3.59 11.14 11.92
CA ASN A 89 -2.15 10.92 12.13
C ASN A 89 -1.80 9.87 13.19
N GLU A 90 -2.79 9.34 13.89
CA GLU A 90 -2.60 8.23 14.83
C GLU A 90 -2.86 6.86 14.18
N GLU A 91 -3.29 6.85 12.92
CA GLU A 91 -3.56 5.63 12.17
C GLU A 91 -2.31 5.13 11.45
N VAL A 92 -2.34 3.85 11.08
CA VAL A 92 -1.33 3.19 10.26
C VAL A 92 -2.05 2.48 9.13
N VAL A 93 -1.55 2.59 7.91
CA VAL A 93 -2.09 1.85 6.76
C VAL A 93 -1.02 0.91 6.22
N LEU A 94 -1.35 -0.37 6.09
CA LEU A 94 -0.50 -1.37 5.48
C LEU A 94 -0.91 -1.53 4.02
N ILE A 95 0.07 -1.56 3.12
CA ILE A 95 -0.16 -1.78 1.69
C ILE A 95 0.72 -2.94 1.23
N LYS A 96 0.07 -4.04 0.89
CA LYS A 96 0.74 -5.16 0.22
C LYS A 96 0.86 -4.84 -1.26
N VAL A 97 2.06 -4.98 -1.79
CA VAL A 97 2.35 -4.75 -3.20
C VAL A 97 2.85 -6.06 -3.82
N THR A 98 2.14 -6.51 -4.84
CA THR A 98 2.49 -7.70 -5.62
C THR A 98 2.85 -7.27 -7.03
N GLU A 99 3.97 -7.78 -7.56
CA GLU A 99 4.36 -7.59 -8.95
C GLU A 99 3.56 -8.51 -9.87
N LYS A 100 2.92 -7.93 -10.88
CA LYS A 100 2.14 -8.70 -11.85
C LYS A 100 3.00 -9.45 -12.86
N ASP A 101 4.03 -8.78 -13.38
CA ASP A 101 4.91 -9.32 -14.41
C ASP A 101 6.36 -9.15 -13.96
N SER A 102 7.18 -10.19 -14.12
CA SER A 102 8.56 -10.22 -13.61
C SER A 102 9.63 -9.92 -14.68
N GLU A 103 9.23 -9.43 -15.84
CA GLU A 103 10.15 -9.34 -16.99
C GLU A 103 11.18 -8.20 -16.90
N SER A 104 10.91 -7.13 -16.16
CA SER A 104 11.74 -5.93 -16.23
C SER A 104 12.95 -5.92 -15.31
N GLY A 105 12.97 -6.72 -14.26
CA GLY A 105 14.03 -6.70 -13.23
C GLY A 105 14.15 -5.39 -12.45
N ASN A 106 13.35 -4.37 -12.78
CA ASN A 106 13.43 -3.01 -12.22
C ASN A 106 12.22 -2.64 -11.36
N PHE A 107 11.35 -3.59 -11.05
CA PHE A 107 10.12 -3.31 -10.30
C PHE A 107 10.40 -2.69 -8.93
N ALA A 108 11.30 -3.28 -8.15
CA ALA A 108 11.66 -2.77 -6.83
C ALA A 108 12.22 -1.32 -6.90
N TYR A 109 13.02 -1.04 -7.91
CA TYR A 109 13.53 0.31 -8.17
C TYR A 109 12.41 1.28 -8.53
N ALA A 110 11.44 0.85 -9.34
CA ALA A 110 10.30 1.67 -9.72
C ALA A 110 9.41 2.02 -8.51
N ILE A 111 9.21 1.08 -7.57
CA ILE A 111 8.49 1.35 -6.31
C ILE A 111 9.17 2.48 -5.55
N ARG A 112 10.46 2.35 -5.29
CA ARG A 112 11.24 3.37 -4.58
C ARG A 112 11.21 4.71 -5.31
N ARG A 113 11.52 4.70 -6.59
CA ARG A 113 11.66 5.91 -7.40
C ARG A 113 10.36 6.69 -7.49
N SER A 114 9.24 6.02 -7.70
CA SER A 114 7.93 6.66 -7.79
C SER A 114 7.58 7.41 -6.50
N ILE A 115 7.89 6.83 -5.35
CA ILE A 115 7.64 7.47 -4.05
C ILE A 115 8.60 8.63 -3.81
N GLU A 116 9.89 8.45 -4.11
CA GLU A 116 10.90 9.51 -3.96
C GLU A 116 10.59 10.72 -4.85
N GLU A 117 10.25 10.50 -6.10
CA GLU A 117 9.89 11.57 -7.04
C GLU A 117 8.64 12.34 -6.63
N ALA A 118 7.69 11.66 -6.00
CA ALA A 118 6.49 12.30 -5.46
C ALA A 118 6.73 13.06 -4.14
N GLY A 119 7.93 12.94 -3.55
CA GLY A 119 8.26 13.57 -2.28
C GLY A 119 7.57 12.93 -1.07
N LEU A 120 7.21 11.66 -1.15
CA LEU A 120 6.40 10.98 -0.14
C LEU A 120 7.17 9.96 0.70
N SER A 121 8.51 9.92 0.58
CA SER A 121 9.34 8.92 1.28
C SER A 121 9.17 8.93 2.80
N ASP A 122 8.98 10.09 3.39
CA ASP A 122 8.84 10.24 4.85
C ASP A 122 7.53 9.63 5.40
N TYR A 123 6.55 9.41 4.53
CA TYR A 123 5.32 8.72 4.91
C TYR A 123 5.45 7.20 4.91
N ILE A 124 6.54 6.67 4.37
CA ILE A 124 6.78 5.22 4.34
C ILE A 124 7.59 4.82 5.55
N PHE A 125 7.03 3.96 6.40
CA PHE A 125 7.76 3.39 7.52
C PHE A 125 9.01 2.65 7.01
N ASP A 126 10.15 2.87 7.65
CA ASP A 126 11.40 2.24 7.25
C ASP A 126 11.50 0.81 7.81
N GLY A 127 11.10 -0.15 7.02
CA GLY A 127 11.10 -1.57 7.36
C GLY A 127 12.49 -2.17 7.60
N SER A 128 13.57 -1.44 7.27
CA SER A 128 14.93 -1.86 7.61
C SER A 128 15.21 -1.74 9.11
N LYS A 129 14.47 -0.86 9.80
CA LYS A 129 14.59 -0.65 11.25
C LYS A 129 13.88 -1.71 12.06
N SER A 130 12.75 -2.22 11.56
CA SER A 130 11.97 -3.26 12.22
C SER A 130 11.07 -3.99 11.23
N LYS A 131 11.02 -5.31 11.34
CA LYS A 131 10.07 -6.14 10.56
C LYS A 131 8.70 -6.25 11.23
N ASN A 132 8.59 -5.81 12.47
CA ASN A 132 7.37 -5.85 13.25
C ASN A 132 7.33 -4.65 14.20
N PRO A 133 7.07 -3.44 13.65
CA PRO A 133 7.08 -2.22 14.46
C PRO A 133 5.93 -2.18 15.47
N THR A 134 6.09 -1.35 16.48
CA THR A 134 4.99 -0.98 17.36
C THR A 134 4.09 0.05 16.66
N LEU A 135 2.86 0.21 17.17
CA LEU A 135 1.95 1.26 16.69
C LEU A 135 2.59 2.65 16.84
N GLY A 136 3.23 2.92 17.99
CA GLY A 136 3.87 4.21 18.22
C GLY A 136 4.95 4.56 17.19
N GLU A 137 5.72 3.56 16.75
CA GLU A 137 6.75 3.72 15.72
C GLU A 137 6.16 4.02 14.34
N ALA A 138 4.98 3.49 14.03
CA ALA A 138 4.38 3.51 12.69
C ALA A 138 3.23 4.51 12.51
N ARG A 139 2.74 5.16 13.60
CA ARG A 139 1.61 6.08 13.49
C ARG A 139 1.86 7.18 12.46
N GLY A 140 0.83 7.46 11.66
CA GLY A 140 0.88 8.44 10.59
C GLY A 140 1.61 7.98 9.34
N LYS A 141 2.01 6.71 9.27
CA LYS A 141 2.82 6.17 8.17
C LYS A 141 2.15 5.01 7.46
N ILE A 142 2.65 4.75 6.26
CA ILE A 142 2.33 3.57 5.46
C ILE A 142 3.41 2.52 5.71
N ILE A 143 3.00 1.29 6.00
CA ILE A 143 3.89 0.14 6.00
C ILE A 143 3.71 -0.58 4.66
N LEU A 144 4.76 -0.59 3.82
CA LEU A 144 4.75 -1.37 2.59
C LEU A 144 5.16 -2.81 2.87
N LEU A 145 4.37 -3.75 2.36
CA LEU A 145 4.65 -5.17 2.42
C LEU A 145 4.99 -5.65 1.01
N ALA A 146 6.23 -6.11 0.82
CA ALA A 146 6.76 -6.41 -0.50
C ALA A 146 6.55 -7.89 -0.86
N ASP A 147 5.64 -8.15 -1.79
CA ASP A 147 5.47 -9.45 -2.44
C ASP A 147 6.05 -9.39 -3.86
N TYR A 148 7.33 -9.01 -3.93
CA TYR A 148 8.12 -8.91 -5.15
C TYR A 148 9.62 -9.10 -4.85
N ASP A 149 10.39 -9.40 -5.87
CA ASP A 149 11.83 -9.60 -5.76
C ASP A 149 12.62 -8.29 -5.83
N GLY A 150 13.91 -8.36 -5.48
CA GLY A 150 14.82 -7.24 -5.53
C GLY A 150 14.98 -6.51 -4.20
N ASN A 151 15.61 -5.35 -4.24
CA ASN A 151 15.86 -4.53 -3.06
C ASN A 151 14.54 -3.95 -2.53
N LYS A 152 14.20 -4.30 -1.31
CA LYS A 152 12.94 -3.89 -0.70
C LYS A 152 12.91 -2.42 -0.27
N TRP A 153 14.05 -1.74 -0.27
CA TRP A 153 14.15 -0.36 0.20
C TRP A 153 13.58 -0.25 1.62
N ARG A 154 12.49 0.48 1.83
CA ARG A 154 11.82 0.62 3.12
C ARG A 154 10.74 -0.44 3.37
N ALA A 155 10.38 -1.24 2.37
CA ALA A 155 9.33 -2.23 2.51
C ALA A 155 9.76 -3.42 3.38
N ILE A 156 8.79 -4.01 4.06
CA ILE A 156 8.97 -5.25 4.81
C ILE A 156 8.65 -6.41 3.86
N PRO A 157 9.51 -7.43 3.74
CA PRO A 157 9.17 -8.61 2.94
C PRO A 157 7.86 -9.24 3.44
N TYR A 158 6.95 -9.52 2.51
CA TYR A 158 5.65 -10.11 2.86
C TYR A 158 5.78 -11.58 3.23
N ARG A 159 6.78 -12.27 2.67
CA ARG A 159 7.07 -13.69 2.94
C ARG A 159 8.51 -13.91 3.41
#